data_6fd428c29c84ff1bdcf1cb3ce65d4571
#
_entry.id   6fd428c29c84ff1bdcf1cb3ce65d4571
#
_cell.length_a   1.000
_cell.length_b   1.000
_cell.length_c   1.000
_cell.angle_alpha   90.00
_cell.angle_beta   90.00
_cell.angle_gamma   90.00
#
_symmetry.space_group_name_H-M   'P 1'
#
loop_
_entity.id
_entity.type
_entity.pdbx_description
1 polymer ?
#
loop_
_entity_poly.entity_id
_entity_poly.type
_entity_poly.pdbx_seq_one_letter_code
_entity_poly.pdbx_strand_id
1 'polypeptide(L)'
;MKKILLTLVGLSALMGIHAQVVEIYKNGQLTQTYNNTSTSQYEVVFKPSGGQGEINGHAYVEIGGRKWATMNVGATTVAGSPKTAYGDYYTWGELETYYNSLTETGIIFKGNAQYTHVKGQKISYNWNNYCGVTDNKFKEWDDNPAMLHGVLAEYYDVVRFKWGDQWRIPTFNDFQSLVKHCGNSATLIDAPESITKGGVYWVTAGATIDGTTYGVAGALFVTTEDLAKRLFFPGGGNLQSIERDGVGTLCTYWSSTWLSSNQAYAMALSVSTKEHTVNLIHNSVVRCYGLSIRPIAD
;
A
#
# COMPACT_ATOMS: atom_id res chain seq x y z
N MET A 1 0.92 14.86 -18.77
CA MET A 1 -0.37 15.03 -18.07
C MET A 1 -1.41 15.53 -19.06
N LYS A 2 -2.48 14.78 -19.25
CA LYS A 2 -3.64 15.27 -20.01
C LYS A 2 -4.43 16.17 -19.06
N LYS A 3 -4.27 17.49 -19.20
CA LYS A 3 -5.11 18.44 -18.45
C LYS A 3 -6.52 18.35 -19.02
N ILE A 4 -7.47 17.92 -18.20
CA ILE A 4 -8.90 18.10 -18.46
C ILE A 4 -9.25 19.45 -17.86
N LEU A 5 -9.49 20.45 -18.72
CA LEU A 5 -10.00 21.71 -18.26
C LEU A 5 -11.52 21.59 -18.19
N LEU A 6 -12.08 21.61 -17.00
CA LEU A 6 -13.50 21.71 -16.78
C LEU A 6 -13.85 23.17 -16.61
N THR A 7 -14.51 23.74 -17.60
CA THR A 7 -15.02 25.10 -17.48
C THR A 7 -16.49 25.03 -17.09
N LEU A 8 -16.80 25.39 -15.84
CA LEU A 8 -18.16 25.53 -15.37
C LEU A 8 -18.62 26.96 -15.70
N VAL A 9 -19.45 27.13 -16.70
CA VAL A 9 -20.05 28.42 -16.99
C VAL A 9 -21.39 28.48 -16.23
N GLY A 10 -21.32 29.06 -15.03
CA GLY A 10 -22.53 29.37 -14.26
C GLY A 10 -22.91 30.83 -14.45
N LEU A 11 -24.03 31.13 -15.09
CA LEU A 11 -24.63 32.45 -15.08
C LEU A 11 -25.71 32.45 -13.99
N SER A 12 -25.42 33.08 -12.84
CA SER A 12 -26.44 33.36 -11.84
C SER A 12 -27.25 34.60 -12.22
N ALA A 13 -28.38 34.40 -12.85
CA ALA A 13 -29.38 35.45 -12.96
C ALA A 13 -30.50 35.17 -11.93
N LEU A 14 -30.80 36.16 -11.13
CA LEU A 14 -32.00 36.19 -10.29
C LEU A 14 -33.23 36.05 -11.20
N MET A 15 -33.75 34.85 -11.30
CA MET A 15 -35.07 34.38 -11.68
C MET A 15 -34.98 33.02 -12.38
N GLY A 16 -35.02 31.97 -11.65
CA GLY A 16 -35.74 30.71 -11.96
C GLY A 16 -35.38 29.88 -13.20
N ILE A 17 -34.31 30.16 -13.94
CA ILE A 17 -33.87 29.29 -15.05
C ILE A 17 -32.35 29.14 -14.95
N HIS A 18 -31.91 27.99 -14.44
CA HIS A 18 -30.49 27.64 -14.43
C HIS A 18 -30.20 26.73 -15.62
N ALA A 19 -29.72 27.30 -16.73
CA ALA A 19 -29.07 26.50 -17.77
C ALA A 19 -27.62 26.26 -17.31
N GLN A 20 -27.29 25.03 -16.93
CA GLN A 20 -25.91 24.65 -16.70
C GLN A 20 -25.41 23.91 -17.93
N VAL A 21 -24.30 24.39 -18.49
CA VAL A 21 -23.61 23.74 -19.59
C VAL A 21 -22.32 23.15 -19.03
N VAL A 22 -22.13 21.84 -19.18
CA VAL A 22 -20.89 21.16 -18.86
C VAL A 22 -20.18 20.82 -20.16
N GLU A 23 -19.03 21.42 -20.41
CA GLU A 23 -18.20 21.17 -21.59
C GLU A 23 -16.97 20.34 -21.19
N ILE A 24 -16.74 19.24 -21.92
CA ILE A 24 -15.59 18.36 -21.70
C ILE A 24 -14.60 18.58 -22.84
N TYR A 25 -13.39 19.00 -22.47
CA TYR A 25 -12.28 19.20 -23.39
C TYR A 25 -11.23 18.10 -23.23
N LYS A 26 -10.74 17.53 -24.36
CA LYS A 26 -9.62 16.61 -24.42
C LYS A 26 -8.55 17.20 -25.32
N ASN A 27 -7.35 17.42 -24.75
CA ASN A 27 -6.23 18.06 -25.47
C ASN A 27 -6.57 19.45 -26.04
N GLY A 28 -7.38 20.24 -25.32
CA GLY A 28 -7.80 21.58 -25.75
C GLY A 28 -8.93 21.61 -26.78
N GLN A 29 -9.42 20.46 -27.22
CA GLN A 29 -10.57 20.36 -28.11
C GLN A 29 -11.82 19.95 -27.34
N LEU A 30 -12.95 20.63 -27.61
CA LEU A 30 -14.25 20.29 -27.09
C LEU A 30 -14.66 18.91 -27.61
N THR A 31 -14.91 17.97 -26.70
CA THR A 31 -15.29 16.60 -27.05
C THR A 31 -16.76 16.30 -26.75
N GLN A 32 -17.32 17.01 -25.78
CA GLN A 32 -18.71 16.77 -25.37
C GLN A 32 -19.31 17.96 -24.65
N THR A 33 -20.57 18.26 -24.90
CA THR A 33 -21.34 19.29 -24.22
C THR A 33 -22.59 18.66 -23.64
N TYR A 34 -22.85 18.90 -22.36
CA TYR A 34 -24.08 18.52 -21.69
C TYR A 34 -24.87 19.78 -21.33
N ASN A 35 -26.06 19.92 -21.85
CA ASN A 35 -26.98 21.00 -21.52
C ASN A 35 -27.99 20.49 -20.50
N ASN A 36 -28.00 21.05 -19.30
CA ASN A 36 -29.01 20.73 -18.31
C ASN A 36 -30.16 21.70 -18.43
N THR A 37 -31.27 21.25 -18.97
CA THR A 37 -32.52 22.01 -19.10
C THR A 37 -33.57 21.62 -18.07
N SER A 38 -33.27 20.72 -17.14
CA SER A 38 -34.20 20.21 -16.14
C SER A 38 -33.80 20.58 -14.71
N THR A 39 -34.77 20.55 -13.80
CA THR A 39 -34.54 20.74 -12.35
C THR A 39 -33.87 19.55 -11.67
N SER A 40 -33.40 18.56 -12.43
CA SER A 40 -32.71 17.40 -11.93
C SER A 40 -31.28 17.76 -11.51
N GLN A 41 -30.88 17.34 -10.32
CA GLN A 41 -29.50 17.43 -9.89
C GLN A 41 -28.71 16.31 -10.59
N TYR A 42 -27.64 16.71 -11.30
CA TYR A 42 -26.68 15.76 -11.87
C TYR A 42 -25.42 15.76 -11.01
N GLU A 43 -25.04 14.59 -10.57
CA GLU A 43 -23.73 14.36 -9.97
C GLU A 43 -22.76 13.98 -11.09
N VAL A 44 -21.73 14.80 -11.31
CA VAL A 44 -20.63 14.45 -12.23
C VAL A 44 -19.62 13.62 -11.45
N VAL A 45 -19.75 12.32 -11.52
CA VAL A 45 -18.79 11.40 -10.91
C VAL A 45 -17.65 11.18 -11.90
N PHE A 46 -16.50 11.75 -11.63
CA PHE A 46 -15.26 11.42 -12.35
C PHE A 46 -14.80 10.04 -11.88
N LYS A 47 -15.13 9.01 -12.64
CA LYS A 47 -14.48 7.71 -12.45
C LYS A 47 -13.09 7.79 -13.05
N PRO A 48 -12.02 7.56 -12.28
CA PRO A 48 -10.68 7.47 -12.84
C PRO A 48 -10.68 6.43 -13.96
N SER A 49 -10.19 6.82 -15.15
CA SER A 49 -10.03 5.88 -16.24
C SER A 49 -8.88 4.91 -15.91
N GLY A 50 -9.13 3.62 -16.06
CA GLY A 50 -8.05 2.64 -15.99
C GLY A 50 -7.93 1.85 -14.69
N GLY A 51 -9.03 1.26 -14.17
CA GLY A 51 -8.95 0.30 -13.06
C GLY A 51 -8.58 0.92 -11.72
N GLN A 52 -8.93 2.17 -11.49
CA GLN A 52 -8.86 2.84 -10.19
C GLN A 52 -10.24 2.92 -9.57
N GLY A 53 -10.33 2.87 -8.25
CA GLY A 53 -11.60 2.95 -7.53
C GLY A 53 -11.40 2.95 -6.03
N GLU A 54 -12.47 2.67 -5.30
CA GLU A 54 -12.49 2.62 -3.85
C GLU A 54 -13.32 1.43 -3.37
N ILE A 55 -12.85 0.77 -2.32
CA ILE A 55 -13.55 -0.31 -1.61
C ILE A 55 -13.46 0.01 -0.12
N ASN A 56 -14.58 0.08 0.57
CA ASN A 56 -14.65 0.36 2.02
C ASN A 56 -13.84 1.60 2.45
N GLY A 57 -13.86 2.70 1.66
CA GLY A 57 -13.12 3.92 1.97
C GLY A 57 -11.61 3.86 1.63
N HIS A 58 -11.15 2.81 0.95
CA HIS A 58 -9.75 2.62 0.58
C HIS A 58 -9.58 2.62 -0.94
N ALA A 59 -8.84 3.62 -1.44
CA ALA A 59 -8.56 3.75 -2.87
C ALA A 59 -7.61 2.64 -3.37
N TYR A 60 -7.84 2.19 -4.62
CA TYR A 60 -7.02 1.16 -5.25
C TYR A 60 -6.65 1.49 -6.69
N VAL A 61 -5.60 0.80 -7.16
CA VAL A 61 -5.22 0.68 -8.57
C VAL A 61 -5.25 -0.79 -8.96
N GLU A 62 -5.91 -1.12 -10.07
CA GLU A 62 -5.96 -2.48 -10.57
C GLU A 62 -4.75 -2.78 -11.45
N ILE A 63 -3.94 -3.76 -11.02
CA ILE A 63 -2.75 -4.25 -11.73
C ILE A 63 -2.78 -5.78 -11.70
N GLY A 64 -2.67 -6.40 -12.87
CA GLY A 64 -2.65 -7.86 -12.99
C GLY A 64 -3.90 -8.56 -12.48
N GLY A 65 -5.08 -7.93 -12.61
CA GLY A 65 -6.34 -8.46 -12.12
C GLY A 65 -6.51 -8.41 -10.59
N ARG A 66 -5.63 -7.68 -9.89
CA ARG A 66 -5.71 -7.42 -8.44
C ARG A 66 -5.88 -5.94 -8.17
N LYS A 67 -6.75 -5.60 -7.24
CA LYS A 67 -6.95 -4.22 -6.77
C LYS A 67 -6.00 -3.92 -5.63
N TRP A 68 -4.89 -3.28 -5.92
CA TRP A 68 -3.87 -2.89 -4.96
C TRP A 68 -4.26 -1.60 -4.25
N ALA A 69 -4.31 -1.59 -2.94
CA ALA A 69 -4.51 -0.36 -2.18
C ALA A 69 -3.41 0.67 -2.50
N THR A 70 -3.78 1.94 -2.58
CA THR A 70 -2.81 3.02 -2.84
C THR A 70 -1.96 3.35 -1.60
N MET A 71 -2.43 2.99 -0.40
CA MET A 71 -1.79 3.27 0.88
C MET A 71 -1.53 1.99 1.68
N ASN A 72 -0.57 2.06 2.58
CA ASN A 72 -0.31 1.00 3.57
C ASN A 72 -1.37 1.01 4.67
N VAL A 73 -1.52 -0.11 5.39
CA VAL A 73 -2.31 -0.12 6.63
C VAL A 73 -1.74 0.92 7.61
N GLY A 74 -2.63 1.75 8.17
CA GLY A 74 -2.26 2.84 9.08
C GLY A 74 -1.70 4.12 8.43
N ALA A 75 -1.51 4.14 7.11
CA ALA A 75 -1.12 5.36 6.39
C ALA A 75 -2.34 6.25 6.10
N THR A 76 -2.11 7.57 6.05
CA THR A 76 -3.13 8.57 5.71
C THR A 76 -2.84 9.32 4.42
N THR A 77 -1.66 9.12 3.84
CA THR A 77 -1.28 9.67 2.53
C THR A 77 -0.50 8.63 1.72
N VAL A 78 -0.53 8.76 0.40
CA VAL A 78 0.22 7.87 -0.51
C VAL A 78 1.72 8.12 -0.40
N ALA A 79 2.14 9.38 -0.40
CA ALA A 79 3.55 9.78 -0.50
C ALA A 79 3.85 11.07 0.28
N GLY A 80 3.15 11.31 1.38
CA GLY A 80 3.35 12.49 2.23
C GLY A 80 4.62 12.40 3.09
N SER A 81 4.55 12.87 4.33
CA SER A 81 5.66 12.78 5.28
C SER A 81 5.88 11.33 5.77
N PRO A 82 7.02 11.02 6.38
CA PRO A 82 7.25 9.72 7.01
C PRO A 82 6.13 9.30 7.98
N LYS A 83 5.61 10.24 8.74
CA LYS A 83 4.55 10.02 9.71
C LYS A 83 3.22 9.61 9.06
N THR A 84 2.93 10.10 7.86
CA THR A 84 1.64 9.90 7.19
C THR A 84 1.67 8.83 6.09
N ALA A 85 2.85 8.51 5.52
CA ALA A 85 2.99 7.64 4.36
C ALA A 85 3.43 6.21 4.71
N TYR A 86 4.26 6.01 5.73
CA TYR A 86 4.79 4.67 6.03
C TYR A 86 3.72 3.72 6.57
N GLY A 87 2.73 4.23 7.32
CA GLY A 87 1.74 3.40 8.01
C GLY A 87 2.31 2.71 9.24
N ASP A 88 1.64 1.65 9.66
CA ASP A 88 1.98 0.86 10.82
C ASP A 88 2.89 -0.32 10.45
N TYR A 89 3.61 -0.83 11.45
CA TYR A 89 4.51 -1.97 11.29
C TYR A 89 3.95 -3.16 12.07
N TYR A 90 3.72 -4.25 11.39
CA TYR A 90 3.14 -5.47 11.97
C TYR A 90 4.15 -6.60 11.97
N THR A 91 4.17 -7.38 13.04
CA THR A 91 4.73 -8.73 13.01
C THR A 91 3.80 -9.64 12.21
N TRP A 92 4.36 -10.67 11.59
CA TRP A 92 3.59 -11.53 10.71
C TRP A 92 2.48 -12.30 11.46
N GLY A 93 1.23 -12.06 11.07
CA GLY A 93 0.05 -12.71 11.65
C GLY A 93 -0.49 -12.06 12.93
N GLU A 94 0.09 -10.98 13.41
CA GLU A 94 -0.50 -10.23 14.53
C GLU A 94 -1.46 -9.13 14.03
N LEU A 95 -2.55 -8.93 14.77
CA LEU A 95 -3.62 -7.99 14.40
C LEU A 95 -3.37 -6.57 14.93
N GLU A 96 -2.43 -6.41 15.86
CA GLU A 96 -2.06 -5.15 16.44
C GLU A 96 -0.59 -4.83 16.21
N THR A 97 -0.27 -3.55 16.19
CA THR A 97 1.09 -3.06 15.98
C THR A 97 1.79 -2.73 17.29
N TYR A 98 3.09 -3.01 17.39
CA TYR A 98 3.93 -2.53 18.48
C TYR A 98 4.36 -1.07 18.28
N TYR A 99 4.29 -0.60 17.05
CA TYR A 99 4.62 0.76 16.69
C TYR A 99 3.60 1.31 15.71
N ASN A 100 2.99 2.43 16.10
CA ASN A 100 2.11 3.21 15.23
C ASN A 100 2.82 4.49 14.82
N SER A 101 3.04 4.68 13.52
CA SER A 101 3.77 5.82 12.98
C SER A 101 3.11 7.18 13.28
N LEU A 102 1.79 7.22 13.46
CA LEU A 102 1.04 8.44 13.75
C LEU A 102 1.10 8.83 15.23
N THR A 103 0.95 7.87 16.12
CA THR A 103 0.79 8.12 17.57
C THR A 103 1.99 7.70 18.39
N GLU A 104 2.88 6.88 17.85
CA GLU A 104 3.98 6.24 18.57
C GLU A 104 3.52 5.37 19.74
N THR A 105 2.30 4.87 19.64
CA THR A 105 1.68 3.95 20.63
C THR A 105 1.22 2.70 19.91
N GLY A 106 1.08 1.62 20.63
CA GLY A 106 0.60 0.35 20.09
C GLY A 106 -0.05 -0.49 21.18
N ILE A 107 -0.68 -1.57 20.76
CA ILE A 107 -1.26 -2.57 21.65
C ILE A 107 -0.55 -3.89 21.37
N ILE A 108 -0.13 -4.59 22.43
CA ILE A 108 0.46 -5.90 22.34
C ILE A 108 -0.46 -6.90 22.99
N PHE A 109 -0.62 -8.02 22.33
CA PHE A 109 -1.23 -9.22 22.92
C PHE A 109 -0.14 -10.20 23.33
N LYS A 110 -0.14 -10.60 24.60
CA LYS A 110 0.66 -11.73 25.11
C LYS A 110 -0.29 -12.82 25.53
N GLY A 111 -0.45 -13.82 24.69
CA GLY A 111 -1.51 -14.81 24.86
C GLY A 111 -2.88 -14.12 24.85
N ASN A 112 -3.69 -14.33 25.91
CA ASN A 112 -4.99 -13.67 26.06
C ASN A 112 -4.94 -12.31 26.75
N ALA A 113 -3.75 -11.82 27.12
CA ALA A 113 -3.59 -10.55 27.82
C ALA A 113 -3.23 -9.43 26.83
N GLN A 114 -3.98 -8.32 26.94
CA GLN A 114 -3.74 -7.12 26.15
C GLN A 114 -2.91 -6.14 26.98
N TYR A 115 -1.83 -5.63 26.39
CA TYR A 115 -1.00 -4.60 26.99
C TYR A 115 -1.02 -3.35 26.11
N THR A 116 -1.43 -2.22 26.69
CA THR A 116 -1.34 -0.93 25.99
C THR A 116 0.07 -0.39 26.14
N HIS A 117 0.70 -0.09 25.02
CA HIS A 117 1.98 0.57 24.99
C HIS A 117 1.82 2.06 25.29
N VAL A 118 2.55 2.56 26.25
CA VAL A 118 2.54 3.99 26.62
C VAL A 118 3.51 4.73 25.68
N LYS A 119 3.11 5.92 25.22
CA LYS A 119 3.96 6.82 24.41
C LYS A 119 5.35 6.99 25.05
N GLY A 120 6.38 6.74 24.26
CA GLY A 120 7.78 6.82 24.71
C GLY A 120 8.36 5.51 25.24
N GLN A 121 7.55 4.46 25.46
CA GLN A 121 8.08 3.11 25.71
C GLN A 121 8.24 2.41 24.36
N LYS A 122 9.46 2.01 24.04
CA LYS A 122 9.76 1.22 22.85
C LYS A 122 9.59 -0.26 23.16
N ILE A 123 8.72 -0.93 22.41
CA ILE A 123 8.57 -2.38 22.50
C ILE A 123 9.40 -3.01 21.39
N SER A 124 10.19 -3.99 21.78
CA SER A 124 11.10 -4.67 20.87
C SER A 124 10.36 -5.65 19.96
N TYR A 125 10.59 -5.53 18.65
CA TYR A 125 10.20 -6.51 17.65
C TYR A 125 11.15 -7.71 17.72
N ASN A 126 10.84 -8.65 18.58
CA ASN A 126 11.64 -9.86 18.83
C ASN A 126 10.73 -11.03 19.21
N TRP A 127 11.32 -12.23 19.29
CA TRP A 127 10.60 -13.46 19.61
C TRP A 127 9.91 -13.43 20.98
N ASN A 128 10.45 -12.73 21.97
CA ASN A 128 9.87 -12.68 23.31
C ASN A 128 8.53 -11.93 23.37
N ASN A 129 8.32 -11.03 22.43
CA ASN A 129 7.11 -10.21 22.32
C ASN A 129 6.14 -10.74 21.25
N TYR A 130 6.64 -11.52 20.30
CA TYR A 130 5.88 -12.01 19.18
C TYR A 130 4.83 -13.03 19.58
N CYS A 131 3.57 -12.86 19.17
CA CYS A 131 2.40 -13.69 19.47
C CYS A 131 2.22 -14.02 20.94
N GLY A 132 2.83 -13.24 21.85
CA GLY A 132 2.82 -13.53 23.28
C GLY A 132 3.53 -14.82 23.68
N VAL A 133 4.32 -15.42 22.80
CA VAL A 133 5.01 -16.68 23.04
C VAL A 133 6.27 -16.43 23.84
N THR A 134 6.39 -17.08 25.00
CA THR A 134 7.53 -16.92 25.91
C THR A 134 8.68 -17.89 25.63
N ASP A 135 8.51 -18.86 24.72
CA ASP A 135 9.43 -19.98 24.55
C ASP A 135 9.93 -20.23 23.11
N ASN A 136 9.78 -19.25 22.20
CA ASN A 136 10.15 -19.34 20.77
C ASN A 136 9.43 -20.47 20.00
N LYS A 137 8.36 -21.01 20.52
CA LYS A 137 7.61 -22.08 19.88
C LYS A 137 6.32 -21.55 19.29
N PHE A 138 6.16 -21.76 18.00
CA PHE A 138 4.97 -21.41 17.24
C PHE A 138 3.86 -22.45 17.37
N LYS A 139 3.72 -23.12 18.51
CA LYS A 139 2.80 -24.26 18.66
C LYS A 139 1.37 -23.94 18.21
N GLU A 140 0.85 -22.76 18.55
CA GLU A 140 -0.49 -22.38 18.13
C GLU A 140 -0.59 -22.16 16.60
N TRP A 141 0.52 -21.82 15.95
CA TRP A 141 0.60 -21.61 14.52
C TRP A 141 0.95 -22.88 13.75
N ASP A 142 1.79 -23.71 14.31
CA ASP A 142 2.31 -24.93 13.67
C ASP A 142 1.26 -26.05 13.63
N ASP A 143 0.38 -26.11 14.61
CA ASP A 143 -0.69 -27.11 14.71
C ASP A 143 -1.98 -26.70 13.99
N ASN A 144 -2.02 -25.52 13.37
CA ASN A 144 -3.21 -25.02 12.68
C ASN A 144 -3.27 -25.54 11.24
N PRO A 145 -4.28 -26.37 10.87
CA PRO A 145 -4.43 -26.92 9.53
C PRO A 145 -4.54 -25.83 8.43
N ALA A 146 -5.04 -24.64 8.75
CA ALA A 146 -5.14 -23.54 7.81
C ALA A 146 -3.77 -22.98 7.39
N MET A 147 -2.74 -23.18 8.19
CA MET A 147 -1.36 -22.80 7.87
C MET A 147 -0.65 -23.84 6.97
N LEU A 148 -1.14 -25.07 6.92
CA LEU A 148 -0.56 -26.15 6.09
C LEU A 148 -0.68 -25.87 4.58
N HIS A 149 -1.52 -24.93 4.18
CA HIS A 149 -1.67 -24.50 2.77
C HIS A 149 -0.70 -23.39 2.33
N GLY A 150 0.26 -23.02 3.16
CA GLY A 150 1.30 -22.05 2.82
C GLY A 150 0.88 -20.59 2.86
N VAL A 151 -0.32 -20.30 3.39
CA VAL A 151 -0.87 -18.93 3.47
C VAL A 151 -1.43 -18.69 4.89
N LEU A 152 -1.28 -17.45 5.37
CA LEU A 152 -1.83 -17.02 6.65
C LEU A 152 -3.36 -17.22 6.69
N ALA A 153 -3.87 -17.80 7.76
CA ALA A 153 -5.30 -17.96 7.96
C ALA A 153 -6.01 -16.61 8.07
N GLU A 154 -7.24 -16.50 7.57
CA GLU A 154 -8.00 -15.26 7.47
C GLU A 154 -8.16 -14.53 8.80
N TYR A 155 -8.33 -15.24 9.90
CA TYR A 155 -8.49 -14.64 11.23
C TYR A 155 -7.20 -14.08 11.83
N TYR A 156 -6.05 -14.30 11.19
CA TYR A 156 -4.76 -13.66 11.50
C TYR A 156 -4.39 -12.58 10.50
N ASP A 157 -5.25 -12.31 9.52
CA ASP A 157 -5.04 -11.27 8.52
C ASP A 157 -5.49 -9.91 9.06
N VAL A 158 -4.53 -9.08 9.46
CA VAL A 158 -4.80 -7.74 10.00
C VAL A 158 -5.53 -6.82 9.00
N VAL A 159 -5.37 -7.06 7.71
CA VAL A 159 -6.07 -6.26 6.68
C VAL A 159 -7.56 -6.56 6.71
N ARG A 160 -7.95 -7.84 6.74
CA ARG A 160 -9.35 -8.24 6.91
C ARG A 160 -9.94 -7.69 8.21
N PHE A 161 -9.18 -7.78 9.28
CA PHE A 161 -9.60 -7.30 10.59
C PHE A 161 -9.86 -5.79 10.60
N LYS A 162 -9.01 -4.97 9.94
CA LYS A 162 -9.09 -3.50 9.98
C LYS A 162 -9.88 -2.88 8.82
N TRP A 163 -9.86 -3.50 7.62
CA TRP A 163 -10.44 -2.94 6.40
C TRP A 163 -11.65 -3.72 5.88
N GLY A 164 -11.95 -4.89 6.49
CA GLY A 164 -13.06 -5.78 6.12
C GLY A 164 -12.65 -6.86 5.13
N ASP A 165 -13.52 -7.87 4.99
CA ASP A 165 -13.25 -9.14 4.30
C ASP A 165 -12.93 -9.04 2.80
N GLN A 166 -13.25 -7.91 2.16
CA GLN A 166 -12.91 -7.66 0.77
C GLN A 166 -11.42 -7.39 0.56
N TRP A 167 -10.70 -7.05 1.63
CA TRP A 167 -9.28 -6.76 1.63
C TRP A 167 -8.49 -7.87 2.34
N ARG A 168 -7.25 -8.08 1.90
CA ARG A 168 -6.36 -9.05 2.52
C ARG A 168 -4.89 -8.67 2.36
N ILE A 169 -4.01 -9.32 3.11
CA ILE A 169 -2.57 -9.29 2.88
C ILE A 169 -2.29 -10.00 1.54
N PRO A 170 -1.45 -9.42 0.64
CA PRO A 170 -1.09 -10.09 -0.61
C PRO A 170 -0.33 -11.39 -0.33
N THR A 171 -0.56 -12.39 -1.17
CA THR A 171 0.31 -13.56 -1.22
C THR A 171 1.64 -13.21 -1.91
N PHE A 172 2.62 -14.07 -1.79
CA PHE A 172 3.86 -13.95 -2.54
C PHE A 172 3.63 -13.95 -4.07
N ASN A 173 2.70 -14.77 -4.54
CA ASN A 173 2.32 -14.81 -5.95
C ASN A 173 1.69 -13.49 -6.44
N ASP A 174 0.97 -12.78 -5.59
CA ASP A 174 0.43 -11.46 -5.94
C ASP A 174 1.57 -10.46 -6.17
N PHE A 175 2.60 -10.46 -5.33
CA PHE A 175 3.80 -9.63 -5.55
C PHE A 175 4.57 -10.04 -6.82
N GLN A 176 4.69 -11.33 -7.11
CA GLN A 176 5.30 -11.80 -8.37
C GLN A 176 4.51 -11.28 -9.57
N SER A 177 3.19 -11.35 -9.51
CA SER A 177 2.32 -10.81 -10.56
C SER A 177 2.51 -9.31 -10.73
N LEU A 178 2.55 -8.52 -9.63
CA LEU A 178 2.82 -7.08 -9.67
C LEU A 178 4.13 -6.77 -10.40
N VAL A 179 5.22 -7.41 -10.00
CA VAL A 179 6.55 -7.21 -10.63
C VAL A 179 6.53 -7.60 -12.11
N LYS A 180 5.84 -8.68 -12.47
CA LYS A 180 5.67 -9.13 -13.86
C LYS A 180 4.98 -8.07 -14.71
N HIS A 181 3.91 -7.46 -14.24
CA HIS A 181 3.19 -6.38 -14.95
C HIS A 181 3.99 -5.07 -15.03
N CYS A 182 5.03 -4.92 -14.20
CA CYS A 182 5.97 -3.81 -14.25
C CYS A 182 7.27 -4.13 -15.04
N GLY A 183 7.23 -5.10 -15.96
CA GLY A 183 8.35 -5.44 -16.85
C GLY A 183 9.24 -6.57 -16.34
N ASN A 184 8.86 -7.25 -15.26
CA ASN A 184 9.56 -8.42 -14.70
C ASN A 184 11.07 -8.21 -14.47
N SER A 185 11.47 -6.97 -14.15
CA SER A 185 12.86 -6.62 -13.89
C SER A 185 13.20 -6.80 -12.41
N ALA A 186 14.26 -7.54 -12.14
CA ALA A 186 14.87 -7.59 -10.83
C ALA A 186 15.74 -6.34 -10.55
N THR A 187 15.94 -5.49 -11.56
CA THR A 187 16.79 -4.29 -11.44
C THR A 187 15.94 -3.09 -11.08
N LEU A 188 16.35 -2.40 -10.03
CA LEU A 188 15.81 -1.12 -9.62
C LEU A 188 16.45 0.00 -10.46
N ILE A 189 15.64 0.95 -10.90
CA ILE A 189 16.07 2.08 -11.73
C ILE A 189 15.78 3.37 -10.96
N ASP A 190 16.69 4.34 -10.94
CA ASP A 190 16.39 5.66 -10.40
C ASP A 190 15.30 6.35 -11.23
N ALA A 191 14.32 6.92 -10.54
CA ALA A 191 13.18 7.53 -11.20
C ALA A 191 13.58 8.81 -11.93
N PRO A 192 13.34 8.91 -13.25
CA PRO A 192 13.49 10.16 -13.99
C PRO A 192 12.34 11.11 -13.65
N GLU A 193 12.49 12.40 -13.95
CA GLU A 193 11.40 13.39 -13.77
C GLU A 193 10.14 13.05 -14.57
N SER A 194 10.28 12.33 -15.69
CA SER A 194 9.17 11.83 -16.48
C SER A 194 9.36 10.37 -16.87
N ILE A 195 8.38 9.52 -16.54
CA ILE A 195 8.39 8.09 -16.82
C ILE A 195 7.76 7.81 -18.17
N THR A 196 8.52 7.19 -19.07
CA THR A 196 8.13 6.89 -20.45
C THR A 196 7.95 5.40 -20.74
N LYS A 197 8.30 4.51 -19.79
CA LYS A 197 8.12 3.05 -19.90
C LYS A 197 7.74 2.41 -18.58
N GLY A 198 7.19 1.22 -18.60
CA GLY A 198 6.95 0.42 -17.40
C GLY A 198 8.24 -0.01 -16.72
N GLY A 199 8.18 -0.24 -15.40
CA GLY A 199 9.33 -0.63 -14.61
C GLY A 199 9.11 -0.43 -13.12
N VAL A 200 10.14 -0.75 -12.33
CA VAL A 200 10.20 -0.41 -10.90
C VAL A 200 11.28 0.64 -10.71
N TYR A 201 10.87 1.79 -10.21
CA TYR A 201 11.71 2.97 -10.07
C TYR A 201 11.89 3.32 -8.61
N TRP A 202 13.10 3.70 -8.22
CA TRP A 202 13.33 4.32 -6.93
C TRP A 202 13.11 5.82 -7.02
N VAL A 203 12.23 6.32 -6.17
CA VAL A 203 11.94 7.75 -6.04
C VAL A 203 12.62 8.24 -4.75
N THR A 204 13.45 9.28 -4.85
CA THR A 204 14.05 9.93 -3.68
C THR A 204 13.05 10.87 -3.00
N ALA A 205 13.19 11.07 -1.70
CA ALA A 205 12.34 12.02 -0.97
C ALA A 205 12.50 13.45 -1.54
N GLY A 206 11.37 14.12 -1.74
CA GLY A 206 11.31 15.44 -2.35
C GLY A 206 11.30 15.46 -3.89
N ALA A 207 11.51 14.33 -4.55
CA ALA A 207 11.46 14.26 -6.01
C ALA A 207 10.04 14.48 -6.56
N THR A 208 9.96 15.11 -7.73
CA THR A 208 8.72 15.30 -8.48
C THR A 208 8.78 14.49 -9.76
N ILE A 209 7.89 13.50 -9.90
CA ILE A 209 7.80 12.61 -11.04
C ILE A 209 6.46 12.81 -11.73
N ASP A 210 6.47 13.15 -13.02
CA ASP A 210 5.26 13.47 -13.82
C ASP A 210 4.31 14.43 -13.08
N GLY A 211 4.86 15.40 -12.34
CA GLY A 211 4.14 16.43 -11.60
C GLY A 211 3.59 15.99 -10.24
N THR A 212 3.90 14.78 -9.78
CA THR A 212 3.61 14.30 -8.41
C THR A 212 4.85 14.43 -7.55
N THR A 213 4.76 15.16 -6.42
CA THR A 213 5.86 15.28 -5.45
C THR A 213 5.74 14.19 -4.38
N TYR A 214 6.85 13.49 -4.13
CA TYR A 214 6.96 12.42 -3.14
C TYR A 214 7.71 12.92 -1.92
N GLY A 215 7.02 13.10 -0.80
CA GLY A 215 7.63 13.58 0.46
C GLY A 215 8.50 12.56 1.17
N VAL A 216 8.43 11.28 0.77
CA VAL A 216 9.28 10.18 1.26
C VAL A 216 9.89 9.42 0.09
N ALA A 217 11.04 8.80 0.31
CA ALA A 217 11.63 7.89 -0.65
C ALA A 217 10.84 6.57 -0.71
N GLY A 218 10.91 5.88 -1.85
CA GLY A 218 10.23 4.60 -2.03
C GLY A 218 10.30 4.06 -3.45
N ALA A 219 9.68 2.91 -3.65
CA ALA A 219 9.60 2.24 -4.94
C ALA A 219 8.29 2.58 -5.67
N LEU A 220 8.39 3.05 -6.90
CA LEU A 220 7.26 3.31 -7.79
C LEU A 220 7.18 2.21 -8.84
N PHE A 221 6.13 1.40 -8.74
CA PHE A 221 5.79 0.36 -9.71
C PHE A 221 4.92 0.99 -10.80
N VAL A 222 5.35 0.86 -12.06
CA VAL A 222 4.65 1.39 -13.23
C VAL A 222 4.43 0.27 -14.22
N THR A 223 3.18 0.03 -14.60
CA THR A 223 2.88 -1.09 -15.51
C THR A 223 3.37 -0.82 -16.93
N THR A 224 3.67 -1.90 -17.67
CA THR A 224 4.09 -1.84 -19.07
C THR A 224 2.94 -1.57 -20.03
N GLU A 225 1.72 -1.98 -19.65
CA GLU A 225 0.54 -1.84 -20.49
C GLU A 225 -0.09 -0.43 -20.41
N ASP A 226 0.00 0.21 -19.24
CA ASP A 226 -0.61 1.52 -19.00
C ASP A 226 0.20 2.30 -17.97
N LEU A 227 0.98 3.27 -18.43
CA LEU A 227 1.84 4.08 -17.55
C LEU A 227 1.07 4.93 -16.53
N ALA A 228 -0.25 5.07 -16.66
CA ALA A 228 -1.09 5.72 -15.66
C ALA A 228 -1.37 4.79 -14.45
N LYS A 229 -1.26 3.47 -14.63
CA LYS A 229 -1.37 2.48 -13.55
C LYS A 229 -0.06 2.41 -12.79
N ARG A 230 -0.01 3.10 -11.66
CA ARG A 230 1.18 3.26 -10.83
C ARG A 230 0.87 2.98 -9.38
N LEU A 231 1.81 2.39 -8.69
CA LEU A 231 1.69 2.06 -7.28
C LEU A 231 2.98 2.42 -6.54
N PHE A 232 2.89 3.35 -5.59
CA PHE A 232 4.04 3.78 -4.80
C PHE A 232 4.11 3.01 -3.47
N PHE A 233 5.25 2.41 -3.20
CA PHE A 233 5.59 1.73 -1.96
C PHE A 233 6.60 2.57 -1.18
N PRO A 234 6.20 3.27 -0.11
CA PRO A 234 7.11 4.03 0.73
C PRO A 234 8.24 3.20 1.31
N GLY A 235 9.45 3.74 1.29
CA GLY A 235 10.66 3.13 1.84
C GLY A 235 10.75 3.28 3.36
N GLY A 236 9.78 2.72 4.08
CA GLY A 236 9.73 2.77 5.54
C GLY A 236 10.73 1.87 6.25
N GLY A 237 11.48 1.02 5.49
CA GLY A 237 12.38 0.03 6.08
C GLY A 237 11.62 -1.06 6.82
N ASN A 238 12.25 -1.62 7.83
CA ASN A 238 11.67 -2.59 8.76
C ASN A 238 12.01 -2.25 10.22
N LEU A 239 11.30 -2.86 11.15
CA LEU A 239 11.59 -2.77 12.58
C LEU A 239 12.22 -4.06 13.05
N GLN A 240 13.47 -3.94 13.54
CA GLN A 240 14.21 -5.00 14.21
C GLN A 240 14.52 -4.52 15.62
N SER A 241 14.14 -5.31 16.61
CA SER A 241 14.23 -4.84 17.98
C SER A 241 13.42 -3.54 18.19
N ILE A 242 14.06 -2.44 18.59
CA ILE A 242 13.44 -1.12 18.81
C ILE A 242 13.83 -0.10 17.73
N GLU A 243 14.63 -0.49 16.77
CA GLU A 243 15.19 0.39 15.76
C GLU A 243 14.56 0.12 14.39
N ARG A 244 14.34 1.20 13.63
CA ARG A 244 14.00 1.08 12.21
C ARG A 244 15.27 1.00 11.39
N ASP A 245 15.38 -0.03 10.57
CA ASP A 245 16.48 -0.23 9.65
C ASP A 245 16.04 0.05 8.21
N GLY A 246 16.92 0.63 7.40
CA GLY A 246 16.70 0.87 5.98
C GLY A 246 15.67 1.94 5.62
N VAL A 247 15.31 2.84 6.54
CA VAL A 247 14.40 3.96 6.24
C VAL A 247 14.98 4.83 5.10
N GLY A 248 14.17 5.06 4.07
CA GLY A 248 14.55 5.82 2.88
C GLY A 248 15.42 5.05 1.87
N THR A 249 15.76 3.79 2.14
CA THR A 249 16.60 2.95 1.26
C THR A 249 16.04 1.55 1.03
N LEU A 250 15.03 1.15 1.81
CA LEU A 250 14.46 -0.19 1.79
C LEU A 250 12.93 -0.15 1.88
N CYS A 251 12.26 -0.80 0.94
CA CYS A 251 10.83 -1.12 1.02
C CYS A 251 10.72 -2.59 1.37
N THR A 252 10.16 -2.93 2.54
CA THR A 252 9.91 -4.32 2.93
C THR A 252 8.45 -4.48 3.35
N TYR A 253 7.75 -5.41 2.71
CA TYR A 253 6.32 -5.59 2.85
C TYR A 253 5.95 -7.05 3.05
N TRP A 254 5.15 -7.35 4.08
CA TRP A 254 4.69 -8.70 4.32
C TRP A 254 3.84 -9.26 3.17
N SER A 255 4.09 -10.52 2.83
CA SER A 255 3.09 -11.36 2.18
C SER A 255 2.41 -12.25 3.23
N SER A 256 1.22 -12.75 2.89
CA SER A 256 0.55 -13.77 3.70
C SER A 256 1.16 -15.17 3.55
N THR A 257 2.13 -15.35 2.64
CA THR A 257 2.78 -16.63 2.37
C THR A 257 3.89 -16.88 3.37
N TRP A 258 3.87 -18.04 4.04
CA TRP A 258 4.93 -18.47 4.93
C TRP A 258 6.01 -19.27 4.21
N LEU A 259 7.16 -19.45 4.82
CA LEU A 259 8.23 -20.26 4.28
C LEU A 259 8.13 -21.68 4.87
N SER A 260 7.64 -22.63 4.09
CA SER A 260 7.42 -24.02 4.54
C SER A 260 8.70 -24.75 4.96
N SER A 261 9.86 -24.33 4.45
CA SER A 261 11.15 -24.93 4.82
C SER A 261 11.71 -24.40 6.15
N ASN A 262 11.23 -23.25 6.63
CA ASN A 262 11.64 -22.69 7.92
C ASN A 262 10.52 -21.82 8.50
N GLN A 263 9.85 -22.32 9.49
CA GLN A 263 8.70 -21.70 10.14
C GLN A 263 9.00 -20.37 10.84
N ALA A 264 10.25 -20.08 11.14
CA ALA A 264 10.66 -18.80 11.70
C ALA A 264 10.55 -17.62 10.71
N TYR A 265 10.31 -17.90 9.42
CA TYR A 265 10.32 -16.90 8.35
C TYR A 265 9.00 -16.87 7.57
N ALA A 266 8.67 -15.70 7.07
CA ALA A 266 7.62 -15.51 6.08
C ALA A 266 8.17 -14.78 4.84
N MET A 267 7.49 -14.95 3.72
CA MET A 267 7.87 -14.30 2.47
C MET A 267 7.50 -12.82 2.48
N ALA A 268 8.32 -12.00 1.83
CA ALA A 268 8.12 -10.57 1.72
C ALA A 268 8.54 -10.04 0.34
N LEU A 269 7.95 -8.90 -0.08
CA LEU A 269 8.53 -8.07 -1.11
C LEU A 269 9.64 -7.23 -0.49
N SER A 270 10.81 -7.18 -1.11
CA SER A 270 11.88 -6.24 -0.76
C SER A 270 12.39 -5.50 -1.99
N VAL A 271 12.51 -4.17 -1.87
CA VAL A 271 13.13 -3.31 -2.88
C VAL A 271 14.21 -2.52 -2.16
N SER A 272 15.46 -2.67 -2.61
CA SER A 272 16.64 -2.12 -1.95
C SER A 272 17.48 -1.26 -2.90
N THR A 273 17.76 -0.03 -2.49
CA THR A 273 18.68 0.83 -3.24
C THR A 273 20.14 0.40 -3.03
N LYS A 274 20.47 -0.15 -1.87
CA LYS A 274 21.83 -0.64 -1.58
C LYS A 274 22.25 -1.77 -2.51
N GLU A 275 21.30 -2.62 -2.87
CA GLU A 275 21.51 -3.77 -3.76
C GLU A 275 21.10 -3.47 -5.20
N HIS A 276 20.47 -2.33 -5.47
CA HIS A 276 19.85 -1.97 -6.75
C HIS A 276 18.90 -3.05 -7.30
N THR A 277 18.14 -3.68 -6.40
CA THR A 277 17.31 -4.85 -6.73
C THR A 277 15.86 -4.71 -6.30
N VAL A 278 15.01 -5.39 -7.07
CA VAL A 278 13.64 -5.74 -6.69
C VAL A 278 13.65 -7.22 -6.35
N ASN A 279 13.72 -7.54 -5.07
CA ASN A 279 13.79 -8.91 -4.60
C ASN A 279 12.42 -9.37 -4.10
N LEU A 280 11.93 -10.43 -4.71
CA LEU A 280 10.93 -11.28 -4.14
C LEU A 280 11.69 -12.30 -3.28
N ILE A 281 11.89 -11.96 -2.01
CA ILE A 281 12.77 -12.74 -1.15
C ILE A 281 12.06 -14.02 -0.74
N HIS A 282 12.62 -15.14 -1.17
CA HIS A 282 12.18 -16.46 -0.76
C HIS A 282 12.45 -16.78 0.70
N ASN A 283 13.25 -15.99 1.40
CA ASN A 283 13.99 -16.63 2.47
C ASN A 283 14.19 -15.87 3.73
N SER A 284 13.77 -14.65 3.98
CA SER A 284 14.60 -14.10 5.02
C SER A 284 14.06 -13.00 5.88
N VAL A 285 12.77 -12.87 5.96
CA VAL A 285 12.25 -11.96 6.98
C VAL A 285 11.70 -12.77 8.14
N VAL A 286 12.34 -12.59 9.28
CA VAL A 286 11.96 -13.23 10.54
C VAL A 286 10.58 -12.71 10.95
N ARG A 287 9.63 -13.60 11.23
CA ARG A 287 8.23 -13.25 11.49
C ARG A 287 7.99 -12.28 12.64
N CYS A 288 8.92 -12.18 13.58
CA CYS A 288 8.85 -11.24 14.69
C CYS A 288 9.32 -9.82 14.32
N TYR A 289 9.79 -9.59 13.09
CA TYR A 289 10.10 -8.22 12.64
C TYR A 289 8.84 -7.45 12.28
N GLY A 290 8.89 -6.14 12.42
CA GLY A 290 7.80 -5.26 12.02
C GLY A 290 7.97 -4.79 10.58
N LEU A 291 7.05 -5.16 9.69
CA LEU A 291 7.02 -4.71 8.31
C LEU A 291 5.72 -3.99 7.99
N SER A 292 5.78 -3.15 6.98
CA SER A 292 4.58 -2.53 6.39
C SER A 292 3.74 -3.57 5.66
N ILE A 293 2.44 -3.27 5.52
CA ILE A 293 1.49 -4.09 4.76
C ILE A 293 0.83 -3.22 3.71
N ARG A 294 0.88 -3.68 2.44
CA ARG A 294 0.14 -3.12 1.31
C ARG A 294 -1.04 -4.02 0.99
N PRO A 295 -2.28 -3.62 1.31
CA PRO A 295 -3.46 -4.44 1.05
C PRO A 295 -3.76 -4.66 -0.42
N ILE A 296 -4.45 -5.79 -0.71
CA ILE A 296 -5.11 -6.03 -1.99
C ILE A 296 -6.54 -6.49 -1.79
N ALA A 297 -7.37 -6.27 -2.83
CA ALA A 297 -8.70 -6.88 -2.97
C ALA A 297 -8.78 -7.68 -4.27
N ASP A 298 -9.58 -8.73 -4.26
CA ASP A 298 -9.81 -9.60 -5.41
C ASP A 298 -10.81 -9.00 -6.40
#